data_94de100c8fda0e0cad7edde32d1cc7e2
#
_entry.id   94de100c8fda0e0cad7edde32d1cc7e2
#
_cell.length_a   1.000
_cell.length_b   1.000
_cell.length_c   1.000
_cell.angle_alpha   90.00
_cell.angle_beta   90.00
_cell.angle_gamma   90.00
#
_symmetry.space_group_name_H-M   'P 1'
#
loop_
_entity.id
_entity.type
_entity.pdbx_description
1 polymer ?
#
loop_
_entity_poly.entity_id
_entity_poly.type
_entity_poly.pdbx_seq_one_letter_code
_entity_poly.pdbx_strand_id
1 'polypeptide(L)'
;MQFTEDQKKVIETRNKNILVSAAAGSGKTAVLVQRILSRITGKDPIDIDRLLIVTFTSAAAAEMRERIHAALLQAQTEHPEDENLQRQAALIHNAQITTIDSYCMFLLRNHFHEIDLDPSFRIGDPGEIRLLEKDVMQSVLEEAYAKAEPSFLELADALSPDAKDGRLEALVDELYRYADSHPWPEEWLLHCRKELEHITADTLWQTQWMQYLLQRLEKTLQAAVSLAGAAQKVCEKPAGPYMYAECLEQDEAFLQDCLAQSRHIAGIEDLYALGERISKVKWSMLSRKKDESVGEAERQQAKNLRDSYKTLLAKLAVYFSCLLYTSPRP
;
A
#
# COMPACT_ATOMS: atom_id res chain seq x y z
N MET A 1 6.82 -31.44 22.38
CA MET A 1 7.32 -30.77 21.17
C MET A 1 8.67 -30.12 21.47
N GLN A 2 9.71 -30.31 20.64
CA GLN A 2 11.00 -29.65 20.88
C GLN A 2 11.02 -28.35 20.14
N PHE A 3 11.19 -27.24 20.85
CA PHE A 3 11.32 -25.89 20.27
C PHE A 3 12.78 -25.56 19.97
N THR A 4 13.04 -24.85 18.88
CA THR A 4 14.38 -24.32 18.57
C THR A 4 14.76 -23.22 19.57
N GLU A 5 16.05 -22.86 19.64
CA GLU A 5 16.52 -21.79 20.53
C GLU A 5 15.83 -20.45 20.28
N ASP A 6 15.59 -20.09 18.99
CA ASP A 6 14.88 -18.85 18.67
C ASP A 6 13.39 -18.90 19.05
N GLN A 7 12.75 -20.05 18.89
CA GLN A 7 11.38 -20.26 19.38
C GLN A 7 11.29 -20.15 20.90
N LYS A 8 12.26 -20.72 21.64
CA LYS A 8 12.34 -20.57 23.11
C LYS A 8 12.52 -19.13 23.54
N LYS A 9 13.39 -18.35 22.84
CA LYS A 9 13.53 -16.90 23.09
C LYS A 9 12.19 -16.18 22.95
N VAL A 10 11.39 -16.49 21.91
CA VAL A 10 10.06 -15.90 21.73
C VAL A 10 9.14 -16.27 22.90
N ILE A 11 9.15 -17.52 23.34
CA ILE A 11 8.31 -18.02 24.46
C ILE A 11 8.69 -17.35 25.79
N GLU A 12 9.97 -17.15 26.05
CA GLU A 12 10.50 -16.75 27.36
C GLU A 12 10.66 -15.23 27.52
N THR A 13 10.85 -14.48 26.42
CA THR A 13 11.09 -13.04 26.53
C THR A 13 9.90 -12.31 27.16
N ARG A 14 10.19 -11.45 28.16
CA ARG A 14 9.20 -10.66 28.93
C ARG A 14 9.53 -9.17 28.84
N ASN A 15 8.51 -8.32 29.04
CA ASN A 15 8.63 -6.86 29.19
C ASN A 15 9.33 -6.17 28.01
N LYS A 16 9.20 -6.72 26.80
CA LYS A 16 9.73 -6.17 25.55
C LYS A 16 8.77 -6.39 24.41
N ASN A 17 8.76 -5.48 23.44
CA ASN A 17 8.12 -5.68 22.16
C ASN A 17 8.95 -6.69 21.36
N ILE A 18 8.28 -7.66 20.74
CA ILE A 18 8.92 -8.73 19.96
C ILE A 18 8.26 -8.74 18.57
N LEU A 19 9.07 -8.60 17.54
CA LEU A 19 8.67 -8.85 16.17
C LEU A 19 9.21 -10.22 15.75
N VAL A 20 8.31 -11.13 15.34
CA VAL A 20 8.66 -12.48 14.91
C VAL A 20 8.42 -12.60 13.41
N SER A 21 9.51 -12.71 12.64
CA SER A 21 9.44 -13.03 11.22
C SER A 21 9.70 -14.52 11.03
N ALA A 22 8.76 -15.21 10.38
CA ALA A 22 8.85 -16.66 10.19
C ALA A 22 8.07 -17.11 8.95
N ALA A 23 8.62 -18.07 8.20
CA ALA A 23 7.99 -18.64 7.02
C ALA A 23 6.68 -19.40 7.34
N ALA A 24 5.87 -19.68 6.32
CA ALA A 24 4.71 -20.57 6.48
C ALA A 24 5.18 -21.96 6.97
N GLY A 25 4.42 -22.58 7.87
CA GLY A 25 4.76 -23.90 8.42
C GLY A 25 5.85 -23.91 9.49
N SER A 26 6.43 -22.78 9.88
CA SER A 26 7.49 -22.68 10.91
C SER A 26 7.00 -22.87 12.35
N GLY A 27 5.72 -23.19 12.56
CA GLY A 27 5.16 -23.41 13.91
C GLY A 27 4.80 -22.13 14.66
N LYS A 28 4.62 -20.98 14.01
CA LYS A 28 4.26 -19.69 14.66
C LYS A 28 3.12 -19.81 15.66
N THR A 29 2.03 -20.48 15.28
CA THR A 29 0.86 -20.66 16.15
C THR A 29 1.20 -21.50 17.39
N ALA A 30 1.97 -22.57 17.22
CA ALA A 30 2.39 -23.41 18.35
C ALA A 30 3.28 -22.64 19.34
N VAL A 31 4.22 -21.81 18.83
CA VAL A 31 5.06 -20.93 19.65
C VAL A 31 4.23 -19.90 20.39
N LEU A 32 3.21 -19.31 19.73
CA LEU A 32 2.32 -18.34 20.37
C LEU A 32 1.47 -18.99 21.47
N VAL A 33 0.87 -20.16 21.24
CA VAL A 33 0.13 -20.91 22.25
C VAL A 33 1.03 -21.23 23.45
N GLN A 34 2.26 -21.72 23.20
CA GLN A 34 3.19 -22.02 24.28
C GLN A 34 3.62 -20.76 25.06
N ARG A 35 3.79 -19.62 24.36
CA ARG A 35 4.05 -18.36 25.03
C ARG A 35 2.90 -17.92 25.92
N ILE A 36 1.66 -18.06 25.47
CA ILE A 36 0.46 -17.75 26.25
C ILE A 36 0.41 -18.64 27.48
N LEU A 37 0.55 -19.98 27.33
CA LEU A 37 0.62 -20.91 28.44
C LEU A 37 1.69 -20.51 29.46
N SER A 38 2.91 -20.23 29.00
CA SER A 38 3.99 -19.82 29.88
C SER A 38 3.74 -18.48 30.60
N ARG A 39 2.81 -17.65 30.08
CA ARG A 39 2.39 -16.40 30.74
C ARG A 39 1.35 -16.64 31.83
N ILE A 40 0.45 -17.57 31.60
CA ILE A 40 -0.67 -17.85 32.54
C ILE A 40 -0.34 -18.90 33.59
N THR A 41 0.72 -19.70 33.38
CA THR A 41 1.15 -20.76 34.33
C THR A 41 2.56 -20.56 34.91
N GLY A 42 3.24 -19.46 34.57
CA GLY A 42 4.62 -19.19 35.01
C GLY A 42 4.74 -18.76 36.46
N LYS A 43 5.94 -18.33 36.85
CA LYS A 43 6.24 -17.89 38.24
C LYS A 43 5.48 -16.62 38.65
N ASP A 44 5.13 -15.78 37.68
CA ASP A 44 4.34 -14.56 37.85
C ASP A 44 3.18 -14.61 36.82
N PRO A 45 2.12 -15.35 37.14
CA PRO A 45 1.06 -15.64 36.19
C PRO A 45 0.17 -14.43 36.01
N ILE A 46 -0.27 -14.23 34.76
CA ILE A 46 -1.29 -13.25 34.40
C ILE A 46 -2.54 -14.02 34.00
N ASP A 47 -3.71 -13.58 34.45
CA ASP A 47 -4.97 -14.21 34.03
C ASP A 47 -5.18 -14.06 32.52
N ILE A 48 -5.72 -15.11 31.90
CA ILE A 48 -5.91 -15.15 30.44
C ILE A 48 -6.86 -14.07 29.94
N ASP A 49 -7.83 -13.65 30.73
CA ASP A 49 -8.77 -12.57 30.44
C ASP A 49 -8.13 -11.18 30.44
N ARG A 50 -6.89 -11.07 30.97
CA ARG A 50 -6.06 -9.86 30.91
C ARG A 50 -5.13 -9.82 29.70
N LEU A 51 -5.17 -10.84 28.87
CA LEU A 51 -4.40 -10.90 27.62
C LEU A 51 -5.29 -10.55 26.45
N LEU A 52 -4.82 -9.67 25.58
CA LEU A 52 -5.43 -9.40 24.27
C LEU A 52 -4.70 -10.22 23.21
N ILE A 53 -5.42 -11.12 22.57
CA ILE A 53 -4.93 -11.98 21.49
C ILE A 53 -5.75 -11.71 20.25
N VAL A 54 -5.13 -11.07 19.24
CA VAL A 54 -5.84 -10.66 18.02
C VAL A 54 -5.36 -11.41 16.79
N THR A 55 -6.28 -11.66 15.88
CA THR A 55 -6.05 -12.30 14.58
C THR A 55 -6.73 -11.49 13.48
N PHE A 56 -6.42 -11.80 12.22
CA PHE A 56 -7.06 -11.13 11.09
C PHE A 56 -8.41 -11.75 10.70
N THR A 57 -8.67 -13.01 11.07
CA THR A 57 -9.91 -13.68 10.69
C THR A 57 -10.57 -14.32 11.91
N SER A 58 -11.91 -14.36 11.91
CA SER A 58 -12.70 -15.01 12.97
C SER A 58 -12.38 -16.50 13.09
N ALA A 59 -12.13 -17.17 11.96
CA ALA A 59 -11.73 -18.58 11.95
C ALA A 59 -10.38 -18.80 12.69
N ALA A 60 -9.39 -17.92 12.44
CA ALA A 60 -8.11 -18.00 13.13
C ALA A 60 -8.23 -17.69 14.64
N ALA A 61 -9.13 -16.78 15.02
CA ALA A 61 -9.41 -16.49 16.43
C ALA A 61 -10.05 -17.70 17.13
N ALA A 62 -11.02 -18.33 16.48
CA ALA A 62 -11.67 -19.55 16.99
C ALA A 62 -10.66 -20.70 17.14
N GLU A 63 -9.85 -20.94 16.10
CA GLU A 63 -8.79 -21.96 16.15
C GLU A 63 -7.78 -21.68 17.26
N MET A 64 -7.37 -20.41 17.45
CA MET A 64 -6.46 -20.03 18.53
C MET A 64 -7.07 -20.32 19.90
N ARG A 65 -8.34 -20.01 20.10
CA ARG A 65 -9.07 -20.28 21.35
C ARG A 65 -9.12 -21.77 21.64
N GLU A 66 -9.48 -22.59 20.64
CA GLU A 66 -9.51 -24.05 20.78
C GLU A 66 -8.15 -24.63 21.15
N ARG A 67 -7.09 -24.17 20.48
CA ARG A 67 -5.72 -24.63 20.75
C ARG A 67 -5.26 -24.27 22.16
N ILE A 68 -5.55 -23.05 22.63
CA ILE A 68 -5.22 -22.64 24.00
C ILE A 68 -6.03 -23.45 25.00
N HIS A 69 -7.34 -23.64 24.75
CA HIS A 69 -8.20 -24.44 25.63
C HIS A 69 -7.73 -25.89 25.71
N ALA A 70 -7.44 -26.53 24.58
CA ALA A 70 -6.92 -27.91 24.57
C ALA A 70 -5.58 -28.04 25.31
N ALA A 71 -4.69 -27.07 25.18
CA ALA A 71 -3.42 -27.06 25.88
C ALA A 71 -3.57 -26.83 27.39
N LEU A 72 -4.54 -26.02 27.83
CA LEU A 72 -4.90 -25.84 29.23
C LEU A 72 -5.47 -27.14 29.84
N LEU A 73 -6.38 -27.83 29.13
CA LEU A 73 -6.95 -29.09 29.58
C LEU A 73 -5.89 -30.18 29.69
N GLN A 74 -4.94 -30.23 28.76
CA GLN A 74 -3.82 -31.14 28.84
C GLN A 74 -2.96 -30.85 30.09
N ALA A 75 -2.59 -29.58 30.30
CA ALA A 75 -1.82 -29.19 31.49
C ALA A 75 -2.55 -29.50 32.80
N GLN A 76 -3.87 -29.28 32.83
CA GLN A 76 -4.71 -29.62 33.98
C GLN A 76 -4.77 -31.15 34.23
N THR A 77 -4.75 -31.97 33.17
CA THR A 77 -4.70 -33.43 33.30
C THR A 77 -3.37 -33.91 33.88
N GLU A 78 -2.27 -33.24 33.54
CA GLU A 78 -0.93 -33.52 34.03
C GLU A 78 -0.73 -33.00 35.47
N HIS A 79 -1.42 -31.93 35.86
CA HIS A 79 -1.34 -31.26 37.16
C HIS A 79 -2.74 -30.98 37.74
N PRO A 80 -3.54 -31.98 38.11
CA PRO A 80 -4.94 -31.79 38.53
C PRO A 80 -5.11 -31.00 39.81
N GLU A 81 -4.06 -30.92 40.65
CA GLU A 81 -4.03 -30.17 41.92
C GLU A 81 -3.73 -28.66 41.69
N ASP A 82 -3.38 -28.23 40.50
CA ASP A 82 -3.03 -26.83 40.23
C ASP A 82 -4.32 -25.97 40.10
N GLU A 83 -4.64 -25.27 41.19
CA GLU A 83 -5.81 -24.35 41.24
C GLU A 83 -5.74 -23.22 40.21
N ASN A 84 -4.52 -22.78 39.84
CA ASN A 84 -4.37 -21.76 38.83
C ASN A 84 -4.79 -22.29 37.46
N LEU A 85 -4.42 -23.50 37.06
CA LEU A 85 -4.87 -24.12 35.82
C LEU A 85 -6.39 -24.26 35.76
N GLN A 86 -7.04 -24.67 36.87
CA GLN A 86 -8.50 -24.72 36.93
C GLN A 86 -9.13 -23.34 36.71
N ARG A 87 -8.58 -22.31 37.34
CA ARG A 87 -9.02 -20.93 37.19
C ARG A 87 -8.84 -20.44 35.77
N GLN A 88 -7.70 -20.66 35.14
CA GLN A 88 -7.46 -20.22 33.74
C GLN A 88 -8.41 -20.93 32.75
N ALA A 89 -8.71 -22.21 32.95
CA ALA A 89 -9.68 -22.94 32.13
C ALA A 89 -11.11 -22.36 32.26
N ALA A 90 -11.49 -21.88 33.45
CA ALA A 90 -12.77 -21.17 33.60
C ALA A 90 -12.77 -19.78 32.96
N LEU A 91 -11.66 -19.05 33.04
CA LEU A 91 -11.53 -17.69 32.51
C LEU A 91 -11.43 -17.61 30.96
N ILE A 92 -11.15 -18.70 30.26
CA ILE A 92 -10.93 -18.70 28.82
C ILE A 92 -12.14 -18.18 28.02
N HIS A 93 -13.35 -18.34 28.55
CA HIS A 93 -14.58 -17.85 27.94
C HIS A 93 -14.66 -16.32 27.94
N ASN A 94 -14.00 -15.67 28.91
CA ASN A 94 -13.91 -14.21 29.04
C ASN A 94 -12.68 -13.63 28.33
N ALA A 95 -11.75 -14.50 27.88
CA ALA A 95 -10.52 -14.07 27.25
C ALA A 95 -10.77 -13.36 25.91
N GLN A 96 -10.09 -12.24 25.72
CA GLN A 96 -10.13 -11.45 24.49
C GLN A 96 -9.27 -12.10 23.39
N ILE A 97 -9.81 -13.21 22.81
CA ILE A 97 -9.22 -13.92 21.67
C ILE A 97 -10.14 -13.66 20.49
N THR A 98 -9.81 -12.68 19.64
CA THR A 98 -10.76 -12.10 18.70
C THR A 98 -10.07 -11.50 17.47
N THR A 99 -10.83 -10.96 16.53
CA THR A 99 -10.28 -10.12 15.45
C THR A 99 -10.06 -8.70 15.96
N ILE A 100 -9.21 -7.93 15.25
CA ILE A 100 -8.97 -6.52 15.55
C ILE A 100 -10.31 -5.76 15.52
N ASP A 101 -11.11 -5.95 14.47
CA ASP A 101 -12.40 -5.27 14.30
C ASP A 101 -13.39 -5.60 15.42
N SER A 102 -13.47 -6.88 15.82
CA SER A 102 -14.33 -7.30 16.93
C SER A 102 -13.88 -6.72 18.26
N TYR A 103 -12.57 -6.55 18.47
CA TYR A 103 -12.05 -5.88 19.66
C TYR A 103 -12.36 -4.37 19.63
N CYS A 104 -12.19 -3.70 18.49
CA CYS A 104 -12.59 -2.31 18.34
C CYS A 104 -14.09 -2.13 18.62
N MET A 105 -14.94 -3.02 18.11
CA MET A 105 -16.38 -3.01 18.39
C MET A 105 -16.67 -3.22 19.89
N PHE A 106 -15.94 -4.11 20.56
CA PHE A 106 -16.04 -4.28 22.00
C PHE A 106 -15.67 -3.00 22.76
N LEU A 107 -14.60 -2.31 22.38
CA LEU A 107 -14.23 -1.03 22.99
C LEU A 107 -15.31 0.02 22.77
N LEU A 108 -15.78 0.21 21.54
CA LEU A 108 -16.84 1.18 21.22
C LEU A 108 -18.11 0.95 22.04
N ARG A 109 -18.52 -0.31 22.19
CA ARG A 109 -19.72 -0.65 22.97
C ARG A 109 -19.57 -0.45 24.48
N ASN A 110 -18.34 -0.47 25.00
CA ASN A 110 -18.09 -0.23 26.42
C ASN A 110 -17.81 1.26 26.73
N HIS A 111 -17.38 2.03 25.72
CA HIS A 111 -16.97 3.42 25.87
C HIS A 111 -17.76 4.41 24.98
N PHE A 112 -18.91 4.00 24.46
CA PHE A 112 -19.74 4.81 23.55
C PHE A 112 -20.04 6.22 24.09
N HIS A 113 -20.20 6.36 25.42
CA HIS A 113 -20.47 7.61 26.09
C HIS A 113 -19.29 8.58 26.11
N GLU A 114 -18.04 8.09 25.96
CA GLU A 114 -16.84 8.94 25.92
C GLU A 114 -16.65 9.63 24.56
N ILE A 115 -17.27 9.08 23.51
CA ILE A 115 -17.17 9.57 22.13
C ILE A 115 -18.51 10.05 21.57
N ASP A 116 -19.50 10.23 22.45
CA ASP A 116 -20.85 10.69 22.10
C ASP A 116 -21.54 9.85 21.00
N LEU A 117 -21.29 8.55 21.02
CA LEU A 117 -21.87 7.60 20.06
C LEU A 117 -23.20 7.05 20.56
N ASP A 118 -24.20 6.95 19.68
CA ASP A 118 -25.50 6.31 20.01
C ASP A 118 -25.26 4.83 20.39
N PRO A 119 -25.70 4.35 21.56
CA PRO A 119 -25.53 2.96 21.97
C PRO A 119 -26.18 1.94 21.04
N SER A 120 -27.16 2.35 20.24
CA SER A 120 -27.83 1.52 19.23
C SER A 120 -27.11 1.45 17.89
N PHE A 121 -25.91 2.05 17.77
CA PHE A 121 -25.15 2.07 16.54
C PHE A 121 -24.92 0.65 15.97
N ARG A 122 -24.90 0.56 14.66
CA ARG A 122 -24.59 -0.67 13.91
C ARG A 122 -23.50 -0.42 12.86
N ILE A 123 -22.86 -1.48 12.45
CA ILE A 123 -22.02 -1.44 11.27
C ILE A 123 -22.94 -1.29 10.06
N GLY A 124 -22.69 -0.28 9.23
CA GLY A 124 -23.46 -0.03 8.01
C GLY A 124 -23.23 -1.11 6.97
N ASP A 125 -24.26 -1.40 6.18
CA ASP A 125 -24.09 -2.21 4.98
C ASP A 125 -23.22 -1.48 3.96
N PRO A 126 -22.28 -2.17 3.29
CA PRO A 126 -21.38 -1.52 2.31
C PRO A 126 -22.10 -0.79 1.16
N GLY A 127 -23.32 -1.22 0.81
CA GLY A 127 -24.15 -0.56 -0.19
C GLY A 127 -24.76 0.73 0.34
N GLU A 128 -25.31 0.70 1.57
CA GLU A 128 -25.84 1.88 2.25
C GLU A 128 -24.75 2.95 2.44
N ILE A 129 -23.56 2.55 2.89
CA ILE A 129 -22.43 3.47 3.09
C ILE A 129 -22.04 4.16 1.79
N ARG A 130 -21.93 3.40 0.68
CA ARG A 130 -21.60 4.00 -0.63
C ARG A 130 -22.63 5.00 -1.12
N LEU A 131 -23.90 4.74 -0.86
CA LEU A 131 -24.95 5.70 -1.21
C LEU A 131 -24.84 6.98 -0.37
N LEU A 132 -24.62 6.82 0.94
CA LEU A 132 -24.42 7.96 1.84
C LEU A 132 -23.19 8.77 1.46
N GLU A 133 -22.06 8.12 1.17
CA GLU A 133 -20.82 8.79 0.71
C GLU A 133 -21.08 9.61 -0.56
N LYS A 134 -21.84 9.06 -1.50
CA LYS A 134 -22.20 9.77 -2.74
C LYS A 134 -23.09 10.98 -2.49
N ASP A 135 -24.10 10.84 -1.65
CA ASP A 135 -25.02 11.93 -1.30
C ASP A 135 -24.29 13.06 -0.56
N VAL A 136 -23.40 12.70 0.37
CA VAL A 136 -22.54 13.66 1.09
C VAL A 136 -21.57 14.36 0.12
N MET A 137 -20.91 13.62 -0.77
CA MET A 137 -20.02 14.18 -1.79
C MET A 137 -20.75 15.22 -2.64
N GLN A 138 -21.93 14.88 -3.14
CA GLN A 138 -22.74 15.81 -3.92
C GLN A 138 -23.07 17.08 -3.12
N SER A 139 -23.52 16.94 -1.87
CA SER A 139 -23.84 18.08 -1.01
C SER A 139 -22.63 18.97 -0.75
N VAL A 140 -21.45 18.39 -0.50
CA VAL A 140 -20.20 19.12 -0.27
C VAL A 140 -19.79 19.92 -1.52
N LEU A 141 -19.90 19.32 -2.71
CA LEU A 141 -19.56 20.00 -3.97
C LEU A 141 -20.56 21.11 -4.27
N GLU A 142 -21.85 20.88 -4.10
CA GLU A 142 -22.90 21.92 -4.27
C GLU A 142 -22.64 23.12 -3.34
N GLU A 143 -22.28 22.88 -2.09
CA GLU A 143 -21.93 23.94 -1.15
C GLU A 143 -20.67 24.69 -1.56
N ALA A 144 -19.63 23.98 -2.03
CA ALA A 144 -18.38 24.56 -2.50
C ALA A 144 -18.62 25.45 -3.75
N TYR A 145 -19.40 25.00 -4.71
CA TYR A 145 -19.80 25.79 -5.88
C TYR A 145 -20.68 27.01 -5.48
N ALA A 146 -21.57 26.85 -4.51
CA ALA A 146 -22.41 27.94 -4.03
C ALA A 146 -21.59 29.05 -3.34
N LYS A 147 -20.51 28.68 -2.61
CA LYS A 147 -19.58 29.63 -2.03
C LYS A 147 -18.72 30.36 -3.07
N ALA A 148 -18.51 29.73 -4.22
CA ALA A 148 -17.76 30.25 -5.36
C ALA A 148 -16.39 30.85 -5.01
N GLU A 149 -15.65 30.23 -4.10
CA GLU A 149 -14.30 30.68 -3.75
C GLU A 149 -13.38 30.56 -4.98
N PRO A 150 -12.62 31.63 -5.34
CA PRO A 150 -11.78 31.61 -6.54
C PRO A 150 -10.82 30.43 -6.62
N SER A 151 -10.17 30.09 -5.50
CA SER A 151 -9.25 28.95 -5.43
C SER A 151 -9.91 27.59 -5.70
N PHE A 152 -11.16 27.41 -5.25
CA PHE A 152 -11.93 26.23 -5.54
C PHE A 152 -12.33 26.15 -7.02
N LEU A 153 -12.79 27.26 -7.60
CA LEU A 153 -13.18 27.32 -9.01
C LEU A 153 -11.99 27.04 -9.94
N GLU A 154 -10.81 27.61 -9.65
CA GLU A 154 -9.57 27.31 -10.36
C GLU A 154 -9.20 25.84 -10.30
N LEU A 155 -9.33 25.22 -9.10
CA LEU A 155 -9.09 23.79 -8.92
C LEU A 155 -10.10 22.95 -9.71
N ALA A 156 -11.39 23.29 -9.64
CA ALA A 156 -12.46 22.60 -10.35
C ALA A 156 -12.24 22.68 -11.88
N ASP A 157 -11.93 23.84 -12.42
CA ASP A 157 -11.62 24.02 -13.84
C ASP A 157 -10.39 23.21 -14.27
N ALA A 158 -9.35 23.15 -13.44
CA ALA A 158 -8.14 22.39 -13.73
C ALA A 158 -8.37 20.86 -13.73
N LEU A 159 -9.23 20.37 -12.86
CA LEU A 159 -9.51 18.93 -12.70
C LEU A 159 -10.67 18.43 -13.56
N SER A 160 -11.62 19.31 -13.91
CA SER A 160 -12.87 18.98 -14.60
C SER A 160 -13.07 19.82 -15.86
N PRO A 161 -12.17 19.77 -16.85
CA PRO A 161 -12.25 20.62 -18.04
C PRO A 161 -13.49 20.36 -18.88
N ASP A 162 -14.15 19.22 -18.73
CA ASP A 162 -15.37 18.82 -19.45
C ASP A 162 -16.66 19.13 -18.66
N ALA A 163 -16.59 19.96 -17.61
CA ALA A 163 -17.69 20.24 -16.69
C ALA A 163 -18.29 18.98 -16.04
N LYS A 164 -17.48 17.96 -15.81
CA LYS A 164 -17.84 16.72 -15.11
C LYS A 164 -16.97 16.57 -13.86
N ASP A 165 -17.58 16.63 -12.70
CA ASP A 165 -16.87 16.60 -11.43
C ASP A 165 -16.28 15.23 -11.04
N GLY A 166 -16.49 14.19 -11.83
CA GLY A 166 -16.04 12.83 -11.51
C GLY A 166 -14.55 12.68 -11.19
N ARG A 167 -13.69 13.57 -11.74
CA ARG A 167 -12.25 13.56 -11.43
C ARG A 167 -11.97 14.26 -10.09
N LEU A 168 -12.70 15.32 -9.80
CA LEU A 168 -12.64 16.05 -8.53
C LEU A 168 -13.20 15.15 -7.40
N GLU A 169 -14.35 14.51 -7.62
CA GLU A 169 -14.95 13.54 -6.70
C GLU A 169 -13.97 12.41 -6.37
N ALA A 170 -13.35 11.81 -7.41
CA ALA A 170 -12.39 10.72 -7.21
C ALA A 170 -11.16 11.15 -6.39
N LEU A 171 -10.66 12.38 -6.59
CA LEU A 171 -9.54 12.92 -5.83
C LEU A 171 -9.91 13.16 -4.37
N VAL A 172 -11.09 13.72 -4.13
CA VAL A 172 -11.60 13.96 -2.76
C VAL A 172 -11.81 12.63 -2.03
N ASP A 173 -12.40 11.63 -2.70
CA ASP A 173 -12.60 10.29 -2.14
C ASP A 173 -11.27 9.60 -1.80
N GLU A 174 -10.28 9.68 -2.68
CA GLU A 174 -8.93 9.13 -2.44
C GLU A 174 -8.25 9.83 -1.26
N LEU A 175 -8.33 11.16 -1.19
CA LEU A 175 -7.77 11.94 -0.10
C LEU A 175 -8.47 11.63 1.23
N TYR A 176 -9.79 11.53 1.24
CA TYR A 176 -10.59 11.17 2.40
C TYR A 176 -10.18 9.80 2.95
N ARG A 177 -10.13 8.77 2.10
CA ARG A 177 -9.71 7.41 2.52
C ARG A 177 -8.30 7.38 3.07
N TYR A 178 -7.41 8.19 2.49
CA TYR A 178 -6.04 8.27 2.99
C TYR A 178 -5.98 8.98 4.34
N ALA A 179 -6.68 10.08 4.50
CA ALA A 179 -6.78 10.81 5.77
C ALA A 179 -7.40 9.95 6.88
N ASP A 180 -8.48 9.22 6.57
CA ASP A 180 -9.18 8.34 7.51
C ASP A 180 -8.33 7.15 8.00
N SER A 181 -7.26 6.82 7.28
CA SER A 181 -6.26 5.84 7.74
C SER A 181 -5.36 6.35 8.87
N HIS A 182 -5.38 7.65 9.17
CA HIS A 182 -4.62 8.26 10.25
C HIS A 182 -5.46 8.38 11.53
N PRO A 183 -4.84 8.27 12.71
CA PRO A 183 -5.56 8.40 14.00
C PRO A 183 -6.26 9.74 14.20
N TRP A 184 -5.73 10.80 13.58
CA TRP A 184 -6.22 12.19 13.64
C TRP A 184 -6.30 12.76 12.22
N PRO A 185 -7.37 12.44 11.44
CA PRO A 185 -7.48 12.82 10.03
C PRO A 185 -7.39 14.32 9.79
N GLU A 186 -8.10 15.10 10.59
CA GLU A 186 -8.13 16.57 10.46
C GLU A 186 -6.76 17.21 10.75
N GLU A 187 -6.08 16.75 11.80
CA GLU A 187 -4.74 17.25 12.14
C GLU A 187 -3.74 16.91 11.04
N TRP A 188 -3.84 15.71 10.47
CA TRP A 188 -3.01 15.27 9.36
C TRP A 188 -3.24 16.15 8.12
N LEU A 189 -4.50 16.41 7.74
CA LEU A 189 -4.84 17.29 6.62
C LEU A 189 -4.32 18.72 6.84
N LEU A 190 -4.49 19.27 8.06
CA LEU A 190 -3.96 20.58 8.42
C LEU A 190 -2.43 20.63 8.37
N HIS A 191 -1.76 19.56 8.77
CA HIS A 191 -0.31 19.47 8.66
C HIS A 191 0.15 19.47 7.20
N CYS A 192 -0.45 18.64 6.36
CA CYS A 192 -0.18 18.61 4.92
C CYS A 192 -0.41 19.98 4.26
N ARG A 193 -1.51 20.65 4.60
CA ARG A 193 -1.82 21.99 4.09
C ARG A 193 -0.73 23.00 4.47
N LYS A 194 -0.32 23.03 5.75
CA LYS A 194 0.73 23.95 6.24
C LYS A 194 2.07 23.71 5.55
N GLU A 195 2.42 22.46 5.28
CA GLU A 195 3.64 22.14 4.53
C GLU A 195 3.59 22.70 3.10
N LEU A 196 2.40 22.70 2.45
CA LEU A 196 2.22 23.24 1.10
C LEU A 196 2.19 24.77 1.05
N GLU A 197 1.65 25.46 2.07
CA GLU A 197 1.51 26.92 2.12
C GLU A 197 2.85 27.68 2.00
N HIS A 198 3.95 27.05 2.36
CA HIS A 198 5.29 27.67 2.37
C HIS A 198 6.18 27.21 1.20
N ILE A 199 5.63 26.45 0.25
CA ILE A 199 6.39 25.97 -0.90
C ILE A 199 6.47 27.09 -1.95
N THR A 200 7.71 27.46 -2.27
CA THR A 200 8.04 28.33 -3.41
C THR A 200 8.70 27.51 -4.52
N ALA A 201 8.88 28.09 -5.70
CA ALA A 201 9.62 27.44 -6.80
C ALA A 201 11.02 26.96 -6.36
N ASP A 202 11.69 27.73 -5.48
CA ASP A 202 13.03 27.42 -4.99
C ASP A 202 13.03 26.31 -3.92
N THR A 203 12.02 26.28 -3.04
CA THR A 203 11.93 25.30 -1.94
C THR A 203 11.24 23.99 -2.35
N LEU A 204 10.51 23.99 -3.46
CA LEU A 204 9.80 22.81 -4.01
C LEU A 204 10.72 21.58 -4.09
N TRP A 205 11.94 21.77 -4.57
CA TRP A 205 12.93 20.70 -4.78
C TRP A 205 13.43 20.07 -3.49
N GLN A 206 13.30 20.75 -2.35
CA GLN A 206 13.72 20.27 -1.04
C GLN A 206 12.65 19.47 -0.32
N THR A 207 11.41 19.48 -0.85
CA THR A 207 10.30 18.72 -0.25
C THR A 207 10.51 17.21 -0.38
N GLN A 208 10.12 16.45 0.65
CA GLN A 208 10.26 15.00 0.64
C GLN A 208 9.46 14.34 -0.51
N TRP A 209 8.28 14.86 -0.80
CA TRP A 209 7.45 14.30 -1.86
C TRP A 209 8.02 14.56 -3.26
N MET A 210 8.64 15.74 -3.50
CA MET A 210 9.33 16.01 -4.77
C MET A 210 10.55 15.11 -4.93
N GLN A 211 11.35 14.96 -3.88
CA GLN A 211 12.48 14.03 -3.86
C GLN A 211 12.04 12.58 -4.14
N TYR A 212 10.91 12.17 -3.55
CA TYR A 212 10.33 10.87 -3.82
C TYR A 212 9.87 10.72 -5.28
N LEU A 213 9.24 11.74 -5.85
CA LEU A 213 8.82 11.76 -7.27
C LEU A 213 10.01 11.63 -8.20
N LEU A 214 11.09 12.39 -7.98
CA LEU A 214 12.30 12.33 -8.77
C LEU A 214 12.98 10.95 -8.67
N GLN A 215 13.07 10.38 -7.48
CA GLN A 215 13.59 9.02 -7.29
C GLN A 215 12.73 7.97 -8.00
N ARG A 216 11.41 8.11 -7.95
CA ARG A 216 10.49 7.21 -8.63
C ARG A 216 10.62 7.32 -10.15
N LEU A 217 10.77 8.54 -10.68
CA LEU A 217 11.03 8.80 -12.08
C LEU A 217 12.31 8.10 -12.53
N GLU A 218 13.42 8.34 -11.83
CA GLU A 218 14.73 7.71 -12.14
C GLU A 218 14.64 6.18 -12.10
N LYS A 219 14.06 5.59 -11.05
CA LYS A 219 13.88 4.14 -10.92
C LYS A 219 13.02 3.55 -12.06
N THR A 220 11.99 4.27 -12.48
CA THR A 220 11.12 3.81 -13.57
C THR A 220 11.86 3.84 -14.91
N LEU A 221 12.62 4.89 -15.18
CA LEU A 221 13.47 4.98 -16.37
C LEU A 221 14.58 3.92 -16.35
N GLN A 222 15.20 3.67 -15.20
CA GLN A 222 16.21 2.63 -15.05
C GLN A 222 15.62 1.22 -15.31
N ALA A 223 14.40 0.96 -14.86
CA ALA A 223 13.70 -0.29 -15.17
C ALA A 223 13.40 -0.40 -16.67
N ALA A 224 13.00 0.69 -17.32
CA ALA A 224 12.75 0.71 -18.76
C ALA A 224 14.03 0.44 -19.57
N VAL A 225 15.15 1.04 -19.19
CA VAL A 225 16.50 0.77 -19.80
C VAL A 225 16.87 -0.70 -19.62
N SER A 226 16.68 -1.25 -18.43
CA SER A 226 16.99 -2.66 -18.15
C SER A 226 16.14 -3.62 -19.01
N LEU A 227 14.86 -3.30 -19.23
CA LEU A 227 13.97 -4.08 -20.10
C LEU A 227 14.39 -3.96 -21.57
N ALA A 228 14.81 -2.78 -22.03
CA ALA A 228 15.30 -2.58 -23.39
C ALA A 228 16.60 -3.37 -23.65
N GLY A 229 17.56 -3.31 -22.74
CA GLY A 229 18.76 -4.14 -22.81
C GLY A 229 18.50 -5.65 -22.75
N ALA A 230 17.47 -6.06 -21.98
CA ALA A 230 17.02 -7.47 -22.00
C ALA A 230 16.40 -7.85 -23.36
N ALA A 231 15.65 -6.95 -24.01
CA ALA A 231 15.10 -7.20 -25.34
C ALA A 231 16.21 -7.33 -26.41
N GLN A 232 17.27 -6.53 -26.34
CA GLN A 232 18.44 -6.65 -27.23
C GLN A 232 19.13 -7.99 -27.05
N LYS A 233 19.39 -8.43 -25.82
CA LYS A 233 19.96 -9.75 -25.54
C LYS A 233 19.15 -10.91 -26.11
N VAL A 234 17.83 -10.75 -26.23
CA VAL A 234 16.99 -11.77 -26.93
C VAL A 234 17.31 -11.79 -28.41
N CYS A 235 17.60 -10.64 -29.05
CA CYS A 235 17.97 -10.57 -30.46
C CYS A 235 19.32 -11.21 -30.77
N GLU A 236 20.24 -11.26 -29.80
CA GLU A 236 21.58 -11.85 -29.93
C GLU A 236 21.58 -13.39 -29.85
N LYS A 237 20.49 -14.01 -29.42
CA LYS A 237 20.38 -15.48 -29.35
C LYS A 237 20.41 -16.10 -30.75
N PRO A 238 20.87 -17.35 -30.91
CA PRO A 238 20.94 -18.03 -32.22
C PRO A 238 19.60 -18.04 -32.98
N ALA A 239 18.45 -18.17 -32.27
CA ALA A 239 17.10 -18.09 -32.84
C ALA A 239 16.45 -16.72 -32.58
N GLY A 240 17.21 -15.71 -32.20
CA GLY A 240 16.72 -14.37 -31.83
C GLY A 240 16.25 -13.56 -33.04
N PRO A 241 15.34 -12.60 -32.83
CA PRO A 241 14.82 -11.75 -33.89
C PRO A 241 15.80 -10.62 -34.25
N TYR A 242 16.95 -10.96 -34.87
CA TYR A 242 17.99 -10.02 -35.23
C TYR A 242 17.49 -8.80 -36.03
N MET A 243 16.38 -8.95 -36.78
CA MET A 243 15.74 -7.86 -37.50
C MET A 243 15.10 -6.79 -36.62
N TYR A 244 15.04 -7.01 -35.32
CA TYR A 244 14.57 -6.01 -34.35
C TYR A 244 15.70 -5.23 -33.69
N ALA A 245 16.95 -5.67 -33.85
CA ALA A 245 18.11 -5.15 -33.12
C ALA A 245 18.25 -3.64 -33.27
N GLU A 246 18.28 -3.12 -34.50
CA GLU A 246 18.43 -1.67 -34.79
C GLU A 246 17.31 -0.84 -34.13
N CYS A 247 16.05 -1.32 -34.22
CA CYS A 247 14.91 -0.62 -33.62
C CYS A 247 14.99 -0.61 -32.09
N LEU A 248 15.42 -1.71 -31.48
CA LEU A 248 15.55 -1.84 -30.02
C LEU A 248 16.76 -1.05 -29.50
N GLU A 249 17.84 -0.94 -30.28
CA GLU A 249 19.00 -0.10 -29.97
C GLU A 249 18.61 1.39 -29.94
N GLN A 250 17.82 1.84 -30.92
CA GLN A 250 17.30 3.21 -30.95
C GLN A 250 16.38 3.47 -29.74
N ASP A 251 15.51 2.53 -29.40
CA ASP A 251 14.63 2.62 -28.24
C ASP A 251 15.47 2.70 -26.93
N GLU A 252 16.51 1.86 -26.78
CA GLU A 252 17.38 1.87 -25.59
C GLU A 252 18.19 3.16 -25.48
N ALA A 253 18.76 3.67 -26.59
CA ALA A 253 19.47 4.94 -26.61
C ALA A 253 18.57 6.12 -26.16
N PHE A 254 17.33 6.15 -26.62
CA PHE A 254 16.34 7.13 -26.16
C PHE A 254 16.07 7.04 -24.66
N LEU A 255 15.90 5.80 -24.13
CA LEU A 255 15.63 5.58 -22.71
C LEU A 255 16.83 5.94 -21.84
N GLN A 256 18.07 5.62 -22.29
CA GLN A 256 19.31 5.99 -21.60
C GLN A 256 19.48 7.51 -21.52
N ASP A 257 19.15 8.22 -22.60
CA ASP A 257 19.23 9.66 -22.61
C ASP A 257 18.15 10.31 -21.70
N CYS A 258 16.94 9.78 -21.67
CA CYS A 258 15.92 10.21 -20.69
C CYS A 258 16.36 9.95 -19.24
N LEU A 259 17.01 8.81 -18.99
CA LEU A 259 17.56 8.48 -17.66
C LEU A 259 18.71 9.43 -17.28
N ALA A 260 19.59 9.74 -18.21
CA ALA A 260 20.66 10.73 -17.98
C ALA A 260 20.06 12.11 -17.65
N GLN A 261 19.08 12.57 -18.41
CA GLN A 261 18.40 13.83 -18.13
C GLN A 261 17.70 13.83 -16.77
N SER A 262 17.03 12.76 -16.37
CA SER A 262 16.36 12.67 -15.07
C SER A 262 17.28 12.88 -13.87
N ARG A 263 18.57 12.58 -14.01
CA ARG A 263 19.60 12.78 -12.96
C ARG A 263 20.11 14.21 -12.86
N HIS A 264 19.83 15.03 -13.87
CA HIS A 264 20.31 16.41 -13.96
C HIS A 264 19.19 17.43 -13.86
N ILE A 265 18.01 17.03 -13.38
CA ILE A 265 16.87 17.93 -13.16
C ILE A 265 17.26 18.90 -12.03
N ALA A 266 17.43 20.17 -12.37
CA ALA A 266 17.74 21.24 -11.44
C ALA A 266 16.54 22.20 -11.22
N GLY A 267 15.56 22.20 -12.10
CA GLY A 267 14.42 23.08 -12.07
C GLY A 267 13.18 22.50 -12.73
N ILE A 268 12.08 23.25 -12.61
CA ILE A 268 10.79 22.85 -13.16
C ILE A 268 10.84 22.76 -14.70
N GLU A 269 11.64 23.61 -15.34
CA GLU A 269 11.81 23.60 -16.80
C GLU A 269 12.45 22.31 -17.31
N ASP A 270 13.45 21.78 -16.59
CA ASP A 270 14.09 20.50 -16.93
C ASP A 270 13.09 19.36 -16.83
N LEU A 271 12.25 19.39 -15.77
CA LEU A 271 11.22 18.39 -15.55
C LEU A 271 10.16 18.43 -16.66
N TYR A 272 9.74 19.63 -17.08
CA TYR A 272 8.84 19.82 -18.21
C TYR A 272 9.44 19.34 -19.53
N ALA A 273 10.69 19.71 -19.81
CA ALA A 273 11.37 19.30 -21.04
C ALA A 273 11.45 17.76 -21.13
N LEU A 274 11.79 17.08 -20.04
CA LEU A 274 11.81 15.62 -19.98
C LEU A 274 10.39 15.04 -20.16
N GLY A 275 9.38 15.61 -19.47
CA GLY A 275 8.00 15.19 -19.56
C GLY A 275 7.42 15.33 -20.98
N GLU A 276 7.69 16.44 -21.65
CA GLU A 276 7.31 16.67 -23.03
C GLU A 276 7.97 15.66 -23.99
N ARG A 277 9.24 15.41 -23.78
CA ARG A 277 10.00 14.43 -24.56
C ARG A 277 9.46 13.01 -24.42
N ILE A 278 9.15 12.58 -23.19
CA ILE A 278 8.55 11.27 -22.91
C ILE A 278 7.15 11.18 -23.53
N SER A 279 6.33 12.23 -23.41
CA SER A 279 4.95 12.25 -23.91
C SER A 279 4.86 12.26 -25.43
N LYS A 280 5.85 12.86 -26.12
CA LYS A 280 5.87 12.98 -27.58
C LYS A 280 6.67 11.89 -28.29
N VAL A 281 7.20 10.88 -27.56
CA VAL A 281 8.01 9.82 -28.15
C VAL A 281 7.25 9.07 -29.24
N LYS A 282 7.89 8.94 -30.40
CA LYS A 282 7.37 8.15 -31.52
C LYS A 282 8.20 6.89 -31.66
N TRP A 283 7.64 5.76 -31.30
CA TRP A 283 8.28 4.47 -31.39
C TRP A 283 8.33 3.97 -32.84
N SER A 284 9.50 3.59 -33.31
CA SER A 284 9.67 2.96 -34.62
C SER A 284 8.93 1.62 -34.69
N MET A 285 8.46 1.22 -35.87
CA MET A 285 7.82 -0.07 -36.04
C MET A 285 8.86 -1.19 -36.13
N LEU A 286 8.60 -2.30 -35.43
CA LEU A 286 9.41 -3.51 -35.58
C LEU A 286 9.31 -4.03 -37.02
N SER A 287 10.42 -4.55 -37.52
CA SER A 287 10.49 -5.16 -38.86
C SER A 287 9.43 -6.25 -39.06
N ARG A 288 8.77 -6.25 -40.19
CA ARG A 288 7.80 -7.29 -40.57
C ARG A 288 8.44 -8.46 -41.31
N LYS A 289 9.76 -8.46 -41.46
CA LYS A 289 10.50 -9.53 -42.14
C LYS A 289 10.20 -10.85 -41.43
N LYS A 290 9.83 -11.87 -42.23
CA LYS A 290 9.67 -13.24 -41.79
C LYS A 290 10.98 -13.97 -42.10
N ASP A 291 11.48 -14.71 -41.14
CA ASP A 291 12.67 -15.52 -41.26
C ASP A 291 12.45 -16.80 -40.44
N GLU A 292 12.57 -17.96 -41.08
CA GLU A 292 12.31 -19.27 -40.48
C GLU A 292 13.37 -19.66 -39.44
N SER A 293 14.55 -19.03 -39.48
CA SER A 293 15.62 -19.25 -38.48
C SER A 293 15.31 -18.59 -37.13
N VAL A 294 14.32 -17.68 -37.08
CA VAL A 294 13.93 -16.95 -35.87
C VAL A 294 12.84 -17.69 -35.13
N GLY A 295 13.08 -18.05 -33.88
CA GLY A 295 12.11 -18.69 -33.00
C GLY A 295 10.92 -17.77 -32.66
N GLU A 296 9.71 -18.32 -32.71
CA GLU A 296 8.50 -17.56 -32.41
C GLU A 296 8.46 -17.16 -30.89
N ALA A 297 9.01 -18.01 -30.03
CA ALA A 297 9.11 -17.72 -28.59
C ALA A 297 10.03 -16.52 -28.31
N GLU A 298 11.20 -16.47 -28.97
CA GLU A 298 12.16 -15.36 -28.86
C GLU A 298 11.57 -14.07 -29.44
N ARG A 299 10.87 -14.18 -30.57
CA ARG A 299 10.16 -13.05 -31.19
C ARG A 299 9.11 -12.47 -30.25
N GLN A 300 8.30 -13.33 -29.64
CA GLN A 300 7.28 -12.90 -28.69
C GLN A 300 7.89 -12.35 -27.41
N GLN A 301 8.98 -12.95 -26.91
CA GLN A 301 9.69 -12.45 -25.74
C GLN A 301 10.23 -11.04 -25.97
N ALA A 302 10.86 -10.76 -27.10
CA ALA A 302 11.36 -9.42 -27.43
C ALA A 302 10.23 -8.39 -27.53
N LYS A 303 9.08 -8.75 -28.12
CA LYS A 303 7.88 -7.89 -28.17
C LYS A 303 7.33 -7.59 -26.78
N ASN A 304 7.16 -8.60 -25.95
CA ASN A 304 6.64 -8.44 -24.59
C ASN A 304 7.53 -7.51 -23.74
N LEU A 305 8.85 -7.64 -23.85
CA LEU A 305 9.79 -6.75 -23.17
C LEU A 305 9.66 -5.31 -23.68
N ARG A 306 9.53 -5.15 -25.01
CA ARG A 306 9.31 -3.84 -25.62
C ARG A 306 8.01 -3.19 -25.15
N ASP A 307 6.92 -3.92 -25.17
CA ASP A 307 5.61 -3.43 -24.72
C ASP A 307 5.62 -3.07 -23.23
N SER A 308 6.38 -3.80 -22.42
CA SER A 308 6.55 -3.52 -21.00
C SER A 308 7.20 -2.14 -20.76
N TYR A 309 8.32 -1.82 -21.39
CA TYR A 309 8.93 -0.51 -21.18
C TYR A 309 8.14 0.64 -21.81
N LYS A 310 7.46 0.42 -22.93
CA LYS A 310 6.51 1.41 -23.48
C LYS A 310 5.38 1.71 -22.51
N THR A 311 4.85 0.69 -21.87
CA THR A 311 3.81 0.84 -20.84
C THR A 311 4.31 1.64 -19.64
N LEU A 312 5.56 1.41 -19.19
CA LEU A 312 6.17 2.19 -18.12
C LEU A 312 6.25 3.68 -18.50
N LEU A 313 6.73 3.99 -19.72
CA LEU A 313 6.80 5.37 -20.19
C LEU A 313 5.42 6.02 -20.37
N ALA A 314 4.45 5.28 -20.89
CA ALA A 314 3.07 5.78 -21.01
C ALA A 314 2.49 6.17 -19.64
N LYS A 315 2.75 5.39 -18.60
CA LYS A 315 2.37 5.75 -17.22
C LYS A 315 3.07 7.02 -16.75
N LEU A 316 4.37 7.18 -17.02
CA LEU A 316 5.08 8.42 -16.70
C LEU A 316 4.50 9.62 -17.44
N ALA A 317 4.16 9.47 -18.73
CA ALA A 317 3.55 10.54 -19.53
C ALA A 317 2.24 11.06 -18.92
N VAL A 318 1.42 10.19 -18.30
CA VAL A 318 0.19 10.60 -17.59
C VAL A 318 0.53 11.50 -16.40
N TYR A 319 1.55 11.19 -15.62
CA TYR A 319 1.97 12.05 -14.50
C TYR A 319 2.44 13.42 -14.98
N PHE A 320 3.20 13.47 -16.07
CA PHE A 320 3.66 14.74 -16.65
C PHE A 320 2.53 15.55 -17.26
N SER A 321 1.51 14.92 -17.85
CA SER A 321 0.37 15.65 -18.41
C SER A 321 -0.40 16.43 -17.34
N CYS A 322 -0.53 15.88 -16.13
CA CYS A 322 -1.13 16.58 -15.00
C CYS A 322 -0.30 17.82 -14.59
N LEU A 323 1.03 17.71 -14.55
CA LEU A 323 1.93 18.83 -14.24
C LEU A 323 1.92 19.90 -15.34
N LEU A 324 1.81 19.50 -16.62
CA LEU A 324 1.78 20.42 -17.76
C LEU A 324 0.47 21.23 -17.88
N TYR A 325 -0.66 20.70 -17.36
CA TYR A 325 -1.94 21.41 -17.38
C TYR A 325 -2.09 22.47 -16.29
N THR A 326 -1.34 22.35 -15.19
CA THR A 326 -1.43 23.24 -14.02
C THR A 326 -0.45 24.41 -14.06
N SER A 327 0.40 24.51 -15.07
CA SER A 327 1.28 25.68 -15.25
C SER A 327 0.56 26.80 -16.01
N PRO A 328 0.59 28.05 -15.52
CA PRO A 328 0.23 29.18 -16.36
C PRO A 328 1.20 29.19 -17.56
N ARG A 329 0.63 29.09 -18.77
CA ARG A 329 1.42 29.28 -19.99
C ARG A 329 1.91 30.73 -20.01
N PRO A 330 3.19 30.97 -20.31
CA PRO A 330 3.71 32.34 -20.48
C PRO A 330 2.98 33.10 -21.59
#